data_fedf51d72d65d806d69481bf75f25b21
#
_entry.id   fedf51d72d65d806d69481bf75f25b21
#
_cell.length_a   1.000
_cell.length_b   1.000
_cell.length_c   1.000
_cell.angle_alpha   90.00
_cell.angle_beta   90.00
_cell.angle_gamma   90.00
#
_symmetry.space_group_name_H-M   'P 1'
#
loop_
_entity.id
_entity.type
_entity.pdbx_description
1 polymer ?
#
loop_
_entity_poly.entity_id
_entity_poly.type
_entity_poly.pdbx_seq_one_letter_code
_entity_poly.pdbx_strand_id
1 'polypeptide(L)'
;MKLVLKDLTKIYPPRGKGSAGAVVAVDGFDFEIPDGKLVGLLGPSGCGKSTALNLICGLLEPTRGQIFFGDEDVTELPPEKRGVGMVFQHYALYPHLTVLKNILFPLENLRGSEKLSKQEMLKRAYEAARVVQIENLMDSKPSELSGGQQQRVAIARALVKRPRVLLLDEPLSNLDARLRLQTREEIRRIQRETGITTVFVTHDQEEAMSISDMIVVMKDGVVQQIGAPQEVYDEPDNLFVAKFLGTPPINVFAGRVEAGKLFIGDEAVLEVAGVENQSVTAAIRPEGFQLDEIGAFTCALTGVEVMGRDITVIATHKACENAAIRAIIGAENKVDTAAKQVRFNLKPNKVFLFSENGERIPFTPSK
;
A
#
# COMPACT_ATOMS: atom_id res chain seq x y z
N MET A 1 -18.91 4.18 -7.68
CA MET A 1 -19.04 5.66 -7.48
C MET A 1 -17.66 6.24 -7.31
N LYS A 2 -17.24 7.22 -8.14
CA LYS A 2 -15.95 7.88 -7.97
C LYS A 2 -15.87 8.65 -6.64
N LEU A 3 -14.70 8.71 -6.04
CA LEU A 3 -14.41 9.50 -4.84
C LEU A 3 -13.34 10.54 -5.19
N VAL A 4 -13.62 11.81 -4.94
CA VAL A 4 -12.69 12.92 -5.22
C VAL A 4 -12.34 13.64 -3.93
N LEU A 5 -11.06 13.80 -3.67
CA LEU A 5 -10.51 14.61 -2.59
C LEU A 5 -9.90 15.87 -3.20
N LYS A 6 -10.27 17.05 -2.71
CA LYS A 6 -9.76 18.34 -3.20
C LYS A 6 -9.12 19.11 -2.05
N ASP A 7 -7.82 19.33 -2.14
CA ASP A 7 -7.00 20.06 -1.15
C ASP A 7 -7.30 19.65 0.31
N LEU A 8 -7.58 18.35 0.51
CA LEU A 8 -8.02 17.84 1.80
C LEU A 8 -6.89 17.90 2.82
N THR A 9 -7.10 18.63 3.90
CA THR A 9 -6.10 18.86 4.93
C THR A 9 -6.67 18.66 6.33
N LYS A 10 -5.90 18.00 7.21
CA LYS A 10 -6.22 17.86 8.62
C LYS A 10 -5.04 18.25 9.50
N ILE A 11 -5.29 19.26 10.33
CA ILE A 11 -4.33 19.75 11.33
C ILE A 11 -4.92 19.52 12.71
N TYR A 12 -4.15 18.85 13.57
CA TYR A 12 -4.49 18.70 14.98
C TYR A 12 -3.81 19.81 15.79
N PRO A 13 -4.54 20.53 16.65
CA PRO A 13 -3.95 21.53 17.52
C PRO A 13 -3.02 20.87 18.55
N PRO A 14 -2.06 21.62 19.12
CA PRO A 14 -1.16 21.09 20.13
C PRO A 14 -1.93 20.61 21.38
N ARG A 15 -1.57 19.43 21.89
CA ARG A 15 -2.19 18.84 23.08
C ARG A 15 -1.52 19.38 24.34
N GLY A 16 -2.01 20.52 24.89
CA GLY A 16 -1.61 21.05 26.19
C GLY A 16 -0.45 22.08 26.18
N LYS A 17 -0.20 22.73 27.33
CA LYS A 17 0.91 23.69 27.51
C LYS A 17 2.24 22.93 27.52
N GLY A 18 3.06 23.13 26.48
CA GLY A 18 4.40 22.53 26.36
C GLY A 18 4.50 21.38 25.34
N SER A 19 3.43 21.06 24.58
CA SER A 19 3.52 20.10 23.47
C SER A 19 4.18 20.74 22.24
N ALA A 20 4.87 19.92 21.45
CA ALA A 20 5.30 20.28 20.08
C ALA A 20 4.10 20.88 19.31
N GLY A 21 4.36 21.81 18.39
CA GLY A 21 3.35 22.56 17.64
C GLY A 21 2.19 21.77 17.05
N ALA A 22 1.34 22.37 16.26
CA ALA A 22 0.25 21.69 15.54
C ALA A 22 0.78 20.55 14.66
N VAL A 23 0.08 19.43 14.61
CA VAL A 23 0.45 18.26 13.81
C VAL A 23 -0.39 18.26 12.54
N VAL A 24 0.26 18.36 11.38
CA VAL A 24 -0.38 18.19 10.07
C VAL A 24 -0.42 16.69 9.77
N ALA A 25 -1.60 16.08 9.89
CA ALA A 25 -1.77 14.63 9.69
C ALA A 25 -2.10 14.27 8.23
N VAL A 26 -2.74 15.17 7.51
CA VAL A 26 -3.03 15.10 6.08
C VAL A 26 -2.85 16.50 5.53
N ASP A 27 -2.07 16.65 4.46
CA ASP A 27 -1.74 17.92 3.86
C ASP A 27 -2.00 17.92 2.36
N GLY A 28 -2.98 18.70 1.93
CA GLY A 28 -3.27 18.97 0.54
C GLY A 28 -3.57 17.73 -0.31
N PHE A 29 -4.34 16.75 0.20
CA PHE A 29 -4.71 15.59 -0.64
C PHE A 29 -5.61 16.04 -1.77
N ASP A 30 -5.13 15.88 -2.98
CA ASP A 30 -5.83 16.26 -4.21
C ASP A 30 -5.71 15.12 -5.24
N PHE A 31 -6.68 14.20 -5.25
CA PHE A 31 -6.73 13.09 -6.20
C PHE A 31 -8.11 12.46 -6.30
N GLU A 32 -8.31 11.70 -7.37
CA GLU A 32 -9.54 10.99 -7.66
C GLU A 32 -9.32 9.47 -7.54
N ILE A 33 -10.26 8.79 -6.88
CA ILE A 33 -10.40 7.33 -6.88
C ILE A 33 -11.50 6.98 -7.87
N PRO A 34 -11.17 6.29 -8.98
CA PRO A 34 -12.13 5.95 -10.02
C PRO A 34 -13.23 5.01 -9.51
N ASP A 35 -14.39 5.05 -10.15
CA ASP A 35 -15.53 4.17 -9.83
C ASP A 35 -15.14 2.69 -9.90
N GLY A 36 -15.57 1.92 -8.93
CA GLY A 36 -15.38 0.47 -8.88
C GLY A 36 -13.93 0.02 -8.72
N LYS A 37 -13.00 0.89 -8.32
CA LYS A 37 -11.59 0.53 -8.08
C LYS A 37 -11.31 0.21 -6.62
N LEU A 38 -10.34 -0.66 -6.42
CA LEU A 38 -9.74 -0.98 -5.12
C LEU A 38 -8.43 -0.19 -4.98
N VAL A 39 -8.41 0.75 -4.03
CA VAL A 39 -7.26 1.65 -3.82
C VAL A 39 -6.64 1.41 -2.46
N GLY A 40 -5.33 1.19 -2.44
CA GLY A 40 -4.53 1.05 -1.23
C GLY A 40 -3.88 2.37 -0.81
N LEU A 41 -4.17 2.86 0.39
CA LEU A 41 -3.38 3.92 1.04
C LEU A 41 -2.22 3.27 1.77
N LEU A 42 -1.00 3.52 1.31
CA LEU A 42 0.21 2.85 1.74
C LEU A 42 1.24 3.85 2.27
N GLY A 43 1.94 3.50 3.35
CA GLY A 43 2.98 4.35 3.93
C GLY A 43 3.38 3.91 5.34
N PRO A 44 4.44 4.50 5.91
CA PRO A 44 4.90 4.21 7.26
C PRO A 44 3.82 4.44 8.33
N SER A 45 4.00 3.85 9.51
CA SER A 45 3.13 4.13 10.65
C SER A 45 3.17 5.62 10.99
N GLY A 46 1.98 6.20 11.25
CA GLY A 46 1.87 7.63 11.60
C GLY A 46 1.84 8.60 10.42
N CYS A 47 1.94 8.15 9.15
CA CYS A 47 1.93 9.05 7.99
C CYS A 47 0.54 9.61 7.60
N GLY A 48 -0.53 9.36 8.39
CA GLY A 48 -1.85 9.96 8.17
C GLY A 48 -2.91 9.09 7.50
N LYS A 49 -2.63 7.82 7.15
CA LYS A 49 -3.56 6.90 6.44
C LYS A 49 -4.94 6.76 7.10
N SER A 50 -4.97 6.36 8.38
CA SER A 50 -6.24 6.21 9.12
C SER A 50 -6.93 7.57 9.33
N THR A 51 -6.17 8.67 9.41
CA THR A 51 -6.74 10.03 9.43
C THR A 51 -7.47 10.31 8.11
N ALA A 52 -6.85 10.04 6.96
CA ALA A 52 -7.48 10.19 5.65
C ALA A 52 -8.75 9.33 5.53
N LEU A 53 -8.69 8.06 5.98
CA LEU A 53 -9.85 7.16 5.97
C LEU A 53 -10.99 7.70 6.83
N ASN A 54 -10.68 8.22 8.04
CA ASN A 54 -11.68 8.81 8.95
C ASN A 54 -12.28 10.11 8.41
N LEU A 55 -11.52 10.92 7.66
CA LEU A 55 -12.03 12.09 6.94
C LEU A 55 -13.03 11.67 5.86
N ILE A 56 -12.70 10.67 5.04
CA ILE A 56 -13.57 10.12 3.99
C ILE A 56 -14.86 9.56 4.62
N CYS A 57 -14.74 8.82 5.72
CA CYS A 57 -15.88 8.26 6.44
C CYS A 57 -16.77 9.32 7.09
N GLY A 58 -16.24 10.51 7.41
CA GLY A 58 -16.92 11.57 8.16
C GLY A 58 -16.84 11.43 9.67
N LEU A 59 -15.98 10.57 10.17
CA LEU A 59 -15.67 10.49 11.61
C LEU A 59 -14.76 11.63 12.08
N LEU A 60 -14.09 12.29 11.15
CA LEU A 60 -13.30 13.50 11.35
C LEU A 60 -13.74 14.57 10.35
N GLU A 61 -13.77 15.80 10.80
CA GLU A 61 -13.95 16.96 9.94
C GLU A 61 -12.60 17.44 9.41
N PRO A 62 -12.48 17.79 8.13
CA PRO A 62 -11.26 18.38 7.59
C PRO A 62 -11.01 19.77 8.18
N THR A 63 -9.77 20.20 8.22
CA THR A 63 -9.40 21.59 8.54
C THR A 63 -9.65 22.50 7.33
N ARG A 64 -9.44 21.96 6.12
CA ARG A 64 -9.77 22.58 4.83
C ARG A 64 -9.93 21.50 3.77
N GLY A 65 -10.44 21.88 2.60
CA GLY A 65 -10.65 21.02 1.46
C GLY A 65 -12.03 20.38 1.45
N GLN A 66 -12.30 19.57 0.43
CA GLN A 66 -13.60 19.00 0.15
C GLN A 66 -13.52 17.53 -0.23
N ILE A 67 -14.60 16.81 0.02
CA ILE A 67 -14.77 15.38 -0.31
C ILE A 67 -16.02 15.22 -1.13
N PHE A 68 -15.89 14.62 -2.32
CA PHE A 68 -17.03 14.37 -3.21
C PHE A 68 -17.22 12.88 -3.45
N PHE A 69 -18.48 12.44 -3.40
CA PHE A 69 -18.91 11.12 -3.87
C PHE A 69 -19.71 11.29 -5.16
N GLY A 70 -19.10 10.98 -6.30
CA GLY A 70 -19.56 11.43 -7.60
C GLY A 70 -19.50 12.94 -7.70
N ASP A 71 -20.66 13.58 -7.91
CA ASP A 71 -20.78 15.03 -7.98
C ASP A 71 -21.31 15.66 -6.68
N GLU A 72 -21.63 14.84 -5.68
CA GLU A 72 -22.17 15.29 -4.39
C GLU A 72 -21.03 15.62 -3.41
N ASP A 73 -21.04 16.87 -2.91
CA ASP A 73 -20.18 17.29 -1.80
C ASP A 73 -20.69 16.67 -0.49
N VAL A 74 -19.89 15.77 0.10
CA VAL A 74 -20.22 15.09 1.35
C VAL A 74 -19.40 15.59 2.53
N THR A 75 -18.65 16.66 2.37
CA THR A 75 -17.68 17.17 3.34
C THR A 75 -18.29 17.40 4.72
N GLU A 76 -19.45 18.05 4.76
CA GLU A 76 -20.16 18.38 6.01
C GLU A 76 -21.19 17.32 6.42
N LEU A 77 -21.39 16.28 5.60
CA LEU A 77 -22.36 15.24 5.94
C LEU A 77 -21.80 14.35 7.06
N PRO A 78 -22.63 14.03 8.07
CA PRO A 78 -22.23 13.09 9.11
C PRO A 78 -22.11 11.66 8.53
N PRO A 79 -21.34 10.75 9.18
CA PRO A 79 -21.03 9.41 8.67
C PRO A 79 -22.23 8.60 8.20
N GLU A 80 -23.32 8.64 8.94
CA GLU A 80 -24.55 7.88 8.66
C GLU A 80 -25.24 8.32 7.37
N LYS A 81 -25.00 9.56 6.91
CA LYS A 81 -25.59 10.12 5.68
C LYS A 81 -24.67 10.03 4.45
N ARG A 82 -23.37 9.72 4.62
CA ARG A 82 -22.44 9.60 3.50
C ARG A 82 -22.61 8.34 2.66
N GLY A 83 -23.35 7.34 3.17
CA GLY A 83 -23.52 6.07 2.47
C GLY A 83 -22.22 5.25 2.40
N VAL A 84 -21.42 5.27 3.47
CA VAL A 84 -20.14 4.55 3.59
C VAL A 84 -20.33 3.27 4.39
N GLY A 85 -19.71 2.19 3.95
CA GLY A 85 -19.48 1.00 4.77
C GLY A 85 -18.04 1.02 5.30
N MET A 86 -17.86 0.82 6.62
CA MET A 86 -16.53 0.82 7.23
C MET A 86 -16.26 -0.47 8.00
N VAL A 87 -15.07 -1.03 7.79
CA VAL A 87 -14.51 -2.14 8.55
C VAL A 87 -13.31 -1.60 9.33
N PHE A 88 -13.37 -1.70 10.65
CA PHE A 88 -12.32 -1.26 11.56
C PHE A 88 -11.25 -2.35 11.74
N GLN A 89 -10.06 -1.98 12.13
CA GLN A 89 -8.89 -2.85 12.35
C GLN A 89 -9.19 -4.07 13.27
N HIS A 90 -10.02 -3.89 14.30
CA HIS A 90 -10.44 -4.97 15.23
C HIS A 90 -11.84 -5.48 14.91
N TYR A 91 -12.31 -5.32 13.66
CA TYR A 91 -13.62 -5.76 13.18
C TYR A 91 -14.82 -5.12 13.90
N ALA A 92 -14.68 -4.68 15.14
CA ALA A 92 -15.69 -4.04 15.98
C ALA A 92 -17.04 -4.81 16.01
N LEU A 93 -16.98 -6.15 16.06
CA LEU A 93 -18.18 -6.99 16.20
C LEU A 93 -18.76 -6.89 17.61
N TYR A 94 -20.09 -6.97 17.70
CA TYR A 94 -20.79 -7.04 18.98
C TYR A 94 -20.69 -8.47 19.52
N PRO A 95 -19.91 -8.73 20.59
CA PRO A 95 -19.56 -10.11 21.00
C PRO A 95 -20.73 -10.89 21.57
N HIS A 96 -21.75 -10.21 22.07
CA HIS A 96 -22.97 -10.79 22.64
C HIS A 96 -24.05 -11.10 21.60
N LEU A 97 -23.90 -10.61 20.37
CA LEU A 97 -24.84 -10.83 19.25
C LEU A 97 -24.33 -11.96 18.36
N THR A 98 -25.26 -12.71 17.74
CA THR A 98 -24.94 -13.67 16.68
C THR A 98 -24.45 -12.96 15.42
N VAL A 99 -23.89 -13.71 14.47
CA VAL A 99 -23.51 -13.21 13.14
C VAL A 99 -24.70 -12.50 12.47
N LEU A 100 -25.86 -13.16 12.41
CA LEU A 100 -27.07 -12.59 11.84
C LEU A 100 -27.43 -11.24 12.49
N LYS A 101 -27.41 -11.17 13.81
CA LYS A 101 -27.74 -9.93 14.54
C LYS A 101 -26.67 -8.85 14.34
N ASN A 102 -25.40 -9.20 14.23
CA ASN A 102 -24.34 -8.25 13.87
C ASN A 102 -24.59 -7.62 12.49
N ILE A 103 -24.99 -8.45 11.51
CA ILE A 103 -25.28 -7.99 10.15
C ILE A 103 -26.59 -7.17 10.10
N LEU A 104 -27.62 -7.55 10.85
CA LEU A 104 -28.89 -6.82 10.90
C LEU A 104 -28.80 -5.48 11.62
N PHE A 105 -27.90 -5.33 12.56
CA PHE A 105 -27.80 -4.14 13.44
C PHE A 105 -27.83 -2.81 12.69
N PRO A 106 -27.08 -2.58 11.59
CA PRO A 106 -27.14 -1.35 10.84
C PRO A 106 -28.51 -1.07 10.20
N LEU A 107 -29.27 -2.11 9.85
CA LEU A 107 -30.61 -1.99 9.25
C LEU A 107 -31.68 -1.69 10.29
N GLU A 108 -31.56 -2.27 11.50
CA GLU A 108 -32.50 -2.05 12.61
C GLU A 108 -32.47 -0.61 13.11
N ASN A 109 -31.37 0.09 12.88
CA ASN A 109 -31.19 1.50 13.26
C ASN A 109 -31.66 2.51 12.20
N LEU A 110 -32.14 2.04 11.04
CA LEU A 110 -32.72 2.92 10.01
C LEU A 110 -34.04 3.53 10.49
N ARG A 111 -34.23 4.82 10.23
CA ARG A 111 -35.39 5.59 10.70
C ARG A 111 -36.12 6.29 9.53
N GLY A 112 -37.35 6.71 9.78
CA GLY A 112 -38.16 7.46 8.82
C GLY A 112 -38.42 6.65 7.54
N SER A 113 -38.22 7.30 6.39
CA SER A 113 -38.43 6.72 5.05
C SER A 113 -37.47 5.58 4.70
N GLU A 114 -36.32 5.46 5.39
CA GLU A 114 -35.34 4.40 5.15
C GLU A 114 -35.67 3.10 5.92
N LYS A 115 -36.66 3.12 6.83
CA LYS A 115 -37.00 1.95 7.64
C LYS A 115 -37.50 0.79 6.76
N LEU A 116 -36.85 -0.37 6.94
CA LEU A 116 -37.15 -1.57 6.18
C LEU A 116 -38.08 -2.50 6.95
N SER A 117 -38.86 -3.33 6.23
CA SER A 117 -39.59 -4.43 6.82
C SER A 117 -38.62 -5.50 7.34
N LYS A 118 -39.07 -6.28 8.35
CA LYS A 118 -38.26 -7.39 8.88
C LYS A 118 -37.86 -8.39 7.78
N GLN A 119 -38.75 -8.64 6.84
CA GLN A 119 -38.51 -9.56 5.72
C GLN A 119 -37.43 -9.01 4.79
N GLU A 120 -37.45 -7.71 4.46
CA GLU A 120 -36.41 -7.07 3.62
C GLU A 120 -35.06 -7.01 4.34
N MET A 121 -35.04 -6.74 5.65
CA MET A 121 -33.81 -6.77 6.44
C MET A 121 -33.16 -8.15 6.44
N LEU A 122 -33.94 -9.21 6.66
CA LEU A 122 -33.44 -10.59 6.61
C LEU A 122 -32.91 -10.93 5.22
N LYS A 123 -33.67 -10.60 4.15
CA LYS A 123 -33.22 -10.81 2.77
C LYS A 123 -31.85 -10.18 2.52
N ARG A 124 -31.69 -8.90 2.86
CA ARG A 124 -30.38 -8.19 2.69
C ARG A 124 -29.26 -8.78 3.53
N ALA A 125 -29.56 -9.23 4.76
CA ALA A 125 -28.59 -9.86 5.61
C ALA A 125 -28.06 -11.19 5.01
N TYR A 126 -28.97 -12.02 4.46
CA TYR A 126 -28.56 -13.25 3.78
C TYR A 126 -27.86 -12.99 2.44
N GLU A 127 -28.27 -11.98 1.68
CA GLU A 127 -27.54 -11.53 0.47
C GLU A 127 -26.09 -11.12 0.82
N ALA A 128 -25.91 -10.28 1.85
CA ALA A 128 -24.59 -9.88 2.31
C ALA A 128 -23.75 -11.06 2.83
N ALA A 129 -24.36 -11.99 3.59
CA ALA A 129 -23.70 -13.21 4.06
C ALA A 129 -23.23 -14.10 2.92
N ARG A 130 -24.03 -14.21 1.85
CA ARG A 130 -23.68 -14.99 0.64
C ARG A 130 -22.48 -14.42 -0.09
N VAL A 131 -22.41 -13.09 -0.25
CA VAL A 131 -21.27 -12.42 -0.91
C VAL A 131 -19.96 -12.76 -0.22
N VAL A 132 -19.97 -12.88 1.12
CA VAL A 132 -18.79 -13.19 1.93
C VAL A 132 -18.71 -14.67 2.35
N GLN A 133 -19.62 -15.52 1.88
CA GLN A 133 -19.64 -16.99 2.09
C GLN A 133 -19.67 -17.40 3.57
N ILE A 134 -20.62 -16.86 4.35
CA ILE A 134 -20.79 -17.16 5.78
C ILE A 134 -22.23 -17.54 6.15
N GLU A 135 -23.05 -17.98 5.19
CA GLU A 135 -24.46 -18.31 5.45
C GLU A 135 -24.63 -19.42 6.52
N ASN A 136 -23.67 -20.30 6.59
CA ASN A 136 -23.63 -21.39 7.57
C ASN A 136 -23.24 -20.96 8.99
N LEU A 137 -22.82 -19.70 9.18
CA LEU A 137 -22.34 -19.18 10.45
C LEU A 137 -23.32 -18.19 11.11
N MET A 138 -24.52 -18.02 10.55
CA MET A 138 -25.46 -16.97 10.95
C MET A 138 -25.91 -17.05 12.41
N ASP A 139 -25.95 -18.23 12.99
CA ASP A 139 -26.34 -18.46 14.39
C ASP A 139 -25.16 -18.45 15.36
N SER A 140 -23.91 -18.46 14.86
CA SER A 140 -22.71 -18.44 15.69
C SER A 140 -22.46 -17.05 16.30
N LYS A 141 -21.69 -17.02 17.40
CA LYS A 141 -21.20 -15.77 18.01
C LYS A 141 -19.77 -15.46 17.56
N PRO A 142 -19.31 -14.20 17.62
CA PRO A 142 -17.96 -13.83 17.25
C PRO A 142 -16.85 -14.63 17.94
N SER A 143 -17.04 -15.04 19.20
CA SER A 143 -16.08 -15.85 19.96
C SER A 143 -15.90 -17.28 19.43
N GLU A 144 -16.80 -17.76 18.59
CA GLU A 144 -16.78 -19.09 17.99
C GLU A 144 -16.13 -19.08 16.59
N LEU A 145 -15.71 -17.90 16.11
CA LEU A 145 -15.22 -17.67 14.75
C LEU A 145 -13.71 -17.45 14.72
N SER A 146 -13.07 -17.95 13.65
CA SER A 146 -11.69 -17.57 13.33
C SER A 146 -11.58 -16.07 12.96
N GLY A 147 -10.37 -15.50 13.00
CA GLY A 147 -10.15 -14.09 12.63
C GLY A 147 -10.65 -13.75 11.23
N GLY A 148 -10.40 -14.61 10.23
CA GLY A 148 -10.90 -14.41 8.87
C GLY A 148 -12.43 -14.50 8.77
N GLN A 149 -13.08 -15.37 9.56
CA GLN A 149 -14.55 -15.43 9.63
C GLN A 149 -15.12 -14.17 10.29
N GLN A 150 -14.50 -13.67 11.38
CA GLN A 150 -14.90 -12.41 12.01
C GLN A 150 -14.78 -11.23 11.03
N GLN A 151 -13.73 -11.19 10.24
CA GLN A 151 -13.55 -10.18 9.21
C GLN A 151 -14.66 -10.25 8.14
N ARG A 152 -15.00 -11.44 7.65
CA ARG A 152 -16.11 -11.63 6.70
C ARG A 152 -17.43 -11.12 7.28
N VAL A 153 -17.70 -11.39 8.56
CA VAL A 153 -18.87 -10.83 9.26
C VAL A 153 -18.85 -9.30 9.29
N ALA A 154 -17.70 -8.70 9.57
CA ALA A 154 -17.55 -7.24 9.57
C ALA A 154 -17.76 -6.64 8.17
N ILE A 155 -17.26 -7.29 7.11
CA ILE A 155 -17.50 -6.89 5.72
C ILE A 155 -18.99 -7.03 5.37
N ALA A 156 -19.64 -8.16 5.71
CA ALA A 156 -21.08 -8.34 5.48
C ALA A 156 -21.91 -7.25 6.16
N ARG A 157 -21.58 -6.93 7.43
CA ARG A 157 -22.21 -5.82 8.17
C ARG A 157 -22.00 -4.47 7.50
N ALA A 158 -20.83 -4.21 6.92
CA ALA A 158 -20.58 -2.98 6.18
C ALA A 158 -21.37 -2.94 4.86
N LEU A 159 -21.49 -4.07 4.15
CA LEU A 159 -22.18 -4.17 2.86
C LEU A 159 -23.71 -4.18 2.94
N VAL A 160 -24.30 -4.59 4.08
CA VAL A 160 -25.75 -4.82 4.21
C VAL A 160 -26.60 -3.58 3.93
N LYS A 161 -26.06 -2.37 4.16
CA LYS A 161 -26.69 -1.10 3.81
C LYS A 161 -26.53 -0.72 2.33
N ARG A 162 -25.85 -1.54 1.53
CA ARG A 162 -25.48 -1.26 0.13
C ARG A 162 -24.77 0.09 0.00
N PRO A 163 -23.61 0.24 0.64
CA PRO A 163 -22.87 1.49 0.67
C PRO A 163 -22.37 1.88 -0.73
N ARG A 164 -22.11 3.16 -0.91
CA ARG A 164 -21.54 3.76 -2.13
C ARG A 164 -20.02 3.52 -2.21
N VAL A 165 -19.37 3.53 -1.03
CA VAL A 165 -17.93 3.34 -0.87
C VAL A 165 -17.69 2.40 0.31
N LEU A 166 -16.73 1.47 0.18
CA LEU A 166 -16.27 0.58 1.24
C LEU A 166 -14.89 1.03 1.73
N LEU A 167 -14.76 1.21 3.02
CA LEU A 167 -13.52 1.60 3.68
C LEU A 167 -13.04 0.48 4.61
N LEU A 168 -11.76 0.10 4.49
CA LEU A 168 -11.15 -0.97 5.29
C LEU A 168 -9.91 -0.42 5.99
N ASP A 169 -9.95 -0.35 7.32
CA ASP A 169 -8.82 0.13 8.13
C ASP A 169 -7.97 -1.06 8.59
N GLU A 170 -6.79 -1.23 8.00
CA GLU A 170 -5.83 -2.33 8.25
C GLU A 170 -6.51 -3.72 8.33
N PRO A 171 -7.26 -4.14 7.31
CA PRO A 171 -8.11 -5.31 7.40
C PRO A 171 -7.36 -6.63 7.63
N LEU A 172 -6.06 -6.68 7.39
CA LEU A 172 -5.25 -7.90 7.39
C LEU A 172 -4.24 -7.97 8.54
N SER A 173 -4.12 -6.90 9.36
CA SER A 173 -3.07 -6.75 10.36
C SER A 173 -3.10 -7.80 11.49
N ASN A 174 -4.28 -8.34 11.82
CA ASN A 174 -4.47 -9.28 12.94
C ASN A 174 -4.51 -10.75 12.51
N LEU A 175 -4.05 -11.07 11.30
CA LEU A 175 -4.11 -12.42 10.73
C LEU A 175 -2.71 -13.03 10.60
N ASP A 176 -2.60 -14.35 10.78
CA ASP A 176 -1.40 -15.10 10.43
C ASP A 176 -1.13 -15.07 8.91
N ALA A 177 0.09 -15.39 8.50
CA ALA A 177 0.53 -15.26 7.11
C ALA A 177 -0.34 -16.04 6.10
N ARG A 178 -0.79 -17.26 6.46
CA ARG A 178 -1.62 -18.09 5.58
C ARG A 178 -3.03 -17.51 5.44
N LEU A 179 -3.62 -17.11 6.56
CA LEU A 179 -4.96 -16.53 6.58
C LEU A 179 -4.98 -15.16 5.93
N ARG A 180 -3.89 -14.39 6.08
CA ARG A 180 -3.71 -13.09 5.42
C ARG A 180 -3.77 -13.23 3.89
N LEU A 181 -3.06 -14.22 3.32
CA LEU A 181 -3.10 -14.46 1.88
C LEU A 181 -4.51 -14.80 1.38
N GLN A 182 -5.20 -15.72 2.05
CA GLN A 182 -6.57 -16.09 1.70
C GLN A 182 -7.54 -14.92 1.80
N THR A 183 -7.42 -14.12 2.85
CA THR A 183 -8.31 -12.97 3.08
C THR A 183 -8.04 -11.85 2.09
N ARG A 184 -6.80 -11.69 1.63
CA ARG A 184 -6.41 -10.76 0.56
C ARG A 184 -7.15 -11.09 -0.74
N GLU A 185 -7.12 -12.35 -1.15
CA GLU A 185 -7.85 -12.83 -2.32
C GLU A 185 -9.37 -12.64 -2.18
N GLU A 186 -9.88 -12.88 -0.98
CA GLU A 186 -11.29 -12.73 -0.65
C GLU A 186 -11.77 -11.27 -0.74
N ILE A 187 -11.02 -10.31 -0.19
CA ILE A 187 -11.33 -8.88 -0.31
C ILE A 187 -11.38 -8.49 -1.80
N ARG A 188 -10.41 -8.96 -2.60
CA ARG A 188 -10.38 -8.68 -4.03
C ARG A 188 -11.58 -9.29 -4.76
N ARG A 189 -11.96 -10.53 -4.42
CA ARG A 189 -13.14 -11.21 -4.96
C ARG A 189 -14.42 -10.43 -4.65
N ILE A 190 -14.63 -10.08 -3.37
CA ILE A 190 -15.81 -9.33 -2.92
C ILE A 190 -15.91 -8.00 -3.67
N GLN A 191 -14.81 -7.27 -3.78
CA GLN A 191 -14.77 -5.99 -4.49
C GLN A 191 -15.15 -6.15 -5.96
N ARG A 192 -14.62 -7.18 -6.65
CA ARG A 192 -14.94 -7.46 -8.06
C ARG A 192 -16.41 -7.87 -8.27
N GLU A 193 -16.94 -8.73 -7.39
CA GLU A 193 -18.34 -9.17 -7.47
C GLU A 193 -19.33 -8.04 -7.21
N THR A 194 -19.01 -7.14 -6.27
CA THR A 194 -19.88 -6.03 -5.91
C THR A 194 -19.69 -4.79 -6.78
N GLY A 195 -18.53 -4.64 -7.42
CA GLY A 195 -18.15 -3.44 -8.17
C GLY A 195 -18.06 -2.18 -7.30
N ILE A 196 -17.98 -2.32 -5.97
CA ILE A 196 -17.96 -1.19 -5.05
C ILE A 196 -16.58 -0.52 -5.03
N THR A 197 -16.56 0.81 -5.09
CA THR A 197 -15.33 1.58 -4.87
C THR A 197 -14.84 1.32 -3.45
N THR A 198 -13.61 0.84 -3.34
CA THR A 198 -13.06 0.40 -2.05
C THR A 198 -11.74 1.10 -1.77
N VAL A 199 -11.59 1.64 -0.57
CA VAL A 199 -10.32 2.19 -0.08
C VAL A 199 -9.89 1.38 1.13
N PHE A 200 -8.66 0.88 1.11
CA PHE A 200 -8.11 0.24 2.28
C PHE A 200 -6.77 0.84 2.70
N VAL A 201 -6.52 0.79 3.98
CA VAL A 201 -5.27 1.25 4.59
C VAL A 201 -4.42 0.04 4.95
N THR A 202 -3.14 0.10 4.64
CA THR A 202 -2.17 -0.88 5.08
C THR A 202 -0.78 -0.25 5.24
N HIS A 203 0.06 -0.85 6.04
CA HIS A 203 1.49 -0.59 6.09
C HIS A 203 2.30 -1.69 5.40
N ASP A 204 1.63 -2.76 4.95
CA ASP A 204 2.22 -3.88 4.24
C ASP A 204 2.16 -3.64 2.72
N GLN A 205 3.35 -3.50 2.12
CA GLN A 205 3.47 -3.25 0.68
C GLN A 205 3.01 -4.44 -0.17
N GLU A 206 3.19 -5.70 0.30
CA GLU A 206 2.75 -6.87 -0.44
C GLU A 206 1.22 -6.92 -0.53
N GLU A 207 0.54 -6.50 0.53
CA GLU A 207 -0.92 -6.36 0.53
C GLU A 207 -1.35 -5.35 -0.52
N ALA A 208 -0.81 -4.12 -0.44
CA ALA A 208 -1.17 -3.05 -1.36
C ALA A 208 -0.87 -3.42 -2.82
N MET A 209 0.31 -3.93 -3.09
CA MET A 209 0.74 -4.27 -4.45
C MET A 209 -0.03 -5.44 -5.07
N SER A 210 -0.50 -6.40 -4.25
CA SER A 210 -1.12 -7.62 -4.79
C SER A 210 -2.60 -7.47 -5.14
N ILE A 211 -3.36 -6.62 -4.43
CA ILE A 211 -4.82 -6.55 -4.62
C ILE A 211 -5.33 -5.23 -5.15
N SER A 212 -4.54 -4.15 -5.08
CA SER A 212 -4.99 -2.82 -5.51
C SER A 212 -5.01 -2.67 -7.04
N ASP A 213 -5.97 -1.90 -7.52
CA ASP A 213 -5.93 -1.35 -8.88
C ASP A 213 -5.02 -0.10 -8.94
N MET A 214 -4.90 0.60 -7.81
CA MET A 214 -4.12 1.81 -7.65
C MET A 214 -3.62 1.91 -6.21
N ILE A 215 -2.40 2.39 -6.01
CA ILE A 215 -1.85 2.69 -4.70
C ILE A 215 -1.57 4.19 -4.57
N VAL A 216 -1.73 4.69 -3.35
CA VAL A 216 -1.37 6.04 -2.94
C VAL A 216 -0.29 5.92 -1.88
N VAL A 217 0.95 6.22 -2.24
CA VAL A 217 2.09 6.17 -1.31
C VAL A 217 2.16 7.48 -0.54
N MET A 218 2.18 7.39 0.78
CA MET A 218 2.14 8.53 1.69
C MET A 218 3.37 8.59 2.59
N LYS A 219 3.82 9.81 2.88
CA LYS A 219 4.85 10.10 3.87
C LYS A 219 4.51 11.41 4.59
N ASP A 220 4.55 11.40 5.92
CA ASP A 220 4.40 12.61 6.77
C ASP A 220 3.20 13.50 6.39
N GLY A 221 2.05 12.87 6.12
CA GLY A 221 0.82 13.56 5.75
C GLY A 221 0.72 13.98 4.29
N VAL A 222 1.72 13.72 3.46
CA VAL A 222 1.78 14.13 2.05
C VAL A 222 1.76 12.91 1.14
N VAL A 223 1.03 13.02 0.03
CA VAL A 223 1.07 12.03 -1.07
C VAL A 223 2.41 12.14 -1.79
N GLN A 224 3.10 11.04 -1.93
CA GLN A 224 4.41 10.96 -2.61
C GLN A 224 4.29 10.50 -4.06
N GLN A 225 3.40 9.54 -4.32
CA GLN A 225 3.13 9.04 -5.67
C GLN A 225 1.79 8.29 -5.70
N ILE A 226 1.11 8.36 -6.83
CA ILE A 226 -0.13 7.63 -7.11
C ILE A 226 0.02 6.93 -8.46
N GLY A 227 -0.40 5.67 -8.53
CA GLY A 227 -0.38 4.91 -9.80
C GLY A 227 -0.78 3.46 -9.63
N ALA A 228 -0.72 2.71 -10.73
CA ALA A 228 -0.84 1.26 -10.66
C ALA A 228 0.34 0.68 -9.85
N PRO A 229 0.15 -0.38 -9.05
CA PRO A 229 1.21 -0.88 -8.17
C PRO A 229 2.54 -1.15 -8.88
N GLN A 230 2.50 -1.81 -10.03
CA GLN A 230 3.70 -2.12 -10.80
C GLN A 230 4.37 -0.87 -11.38
N GLU A 231 3.58 0.12 -11.82
CA GLU A 231 4.10 1.40 -12.33
C GLU A 231 4.85 2.17 -11.24
N VAL A 232 4.28 2.26 -10.03
CA VAL A 232 4.93 2.93 -8.90
C VAL A 232 6.22 2.21 -8.47
N TYR A 233 6.26 0.88 -8.60
CA TYR A 233 7.46 0.09 -8.33
C TYR A 233 8.55 0.28 -9.38
N ASP A 234 8.19 0.27 -10.67
CA ASP A 234 9.12 0.35 -11.79
C ASP A 234 9.55 1.79 -12.11
N GLU A 235 8.72 2.79 -11.82
CA GLU A 235 8.97 4.21 -12.07
C GLU A 235 8.74 5.06 -10.81
N PRO A 236 9.58 4.92 -9.78
CA PRO A 236 9.44 5.71 -8.56
C PRO A 236 9.76 7.19 -8.81
N ASP A 237 8.86 8.10 -8.40
CA ASP A 237 9.01 9.55 -8.58
C ASP A 237 10.12 10.15 -7.72
N ASN A 238 10.43 9.52 -6.58
CA ASN A 238 11.46 9.99 -5.66
C ASN A 238 12.13 8.83 -4.90
N LEU A 239 13.25 9.14 -4.26
CA LEU A 239 14.06 8.17 -3.52
C LEU A 239 13.29 7.52 -2.36
N PHE A 240 12.36 8.25 -1.74
CA PHE A 240 11.54 7.68 -0.67
C PHE A 240 10.67 6.54 -1.20
N VAL A 241 9.94 6.74 -2.30
CA VAL A 241 9.10 5.71 -2.92
C VAL A 241 9.95 4.52 -3.36
N ALA A 242 11.12 4.77 -3.97
CA ALA A 242 12.06 3.73 -4.37
C ALA A 242 12.51 2.86 -3.17
N LYS A 243 12.87 3.49 -2.04
CA LYS A 243 13.30 2.80 -0.81
C LYS A 243 12.14 2.11 -0.07
N PHE A 244 10.94 2.68 -0.16
CA PHE A 244 9.79 2.19 0.58
C PHE A 244 9.18 0.93 -0.05
N LEU A 245 9.22 0.78 -1.38
CA LEU A 245 8.66 -0.36 -2.09
C LEU A 245 9.72 -1.40 -2.47
N GLY A 246 9.41 -2.65 -2.21
CA GLY A 246 10.21 -3.84 -2.56
C GLY A 246 10.76 -4.59 -1.35
N THR A 247 10.68 -5.92 -1.41
CA THR A 247 11.25 -6.85 -0.42
C THR A 247 12.09 -7.89 -1.18
N PRO A 248 13.42 -7.91 -1.01
CA PRO A 248 14.26 -6.98 -0.23
C PRO A 248 14.21 -5.53 -0.71
N PRO A 249 14.61 -4.56 0.14
CA PRO A 249 14.62 -3.15 -0.26
C PRO A 249 15.64 -2.89 -1.36
N ILE A 250 15.43 -1.80 -2.10
CA ILE A 250 16.35 -1.33 -3.15
C ILE A 250 17.75 -1.07 -2.57
N ASN A 251 18.79 -1.39 -3.32
CA ASN A 251 20.17 -1.14 -2.93
C ASN A 251 20.56 0.29 -3.35
N VAL A 252 21.08 1.07 -2.42
CA VAL A 252 21.38 2.49 -2.61
C VAL A 252 22.85 2.77 -2.51
N PHE A 253 23.39 3.52 -3.47
CA PHE A 253 24.82 3.81 -3.61
C PHE A 253 25.06 5.30 -3.79
N ALA A 254 26.11 5.80 -3.17
CA ALA A 254 26.70 7.08 -3.57
C ALA A 254 27.37 6.90 -4.93
N GLY A 255 26.98 7.68 -5.90
CA GLY A 255 27.49 7.61 -7.26
C GLY A 255 27.75 9.00 -7.85
N ARG A 256 28.32 9.02 -9.05
CA ARG A 256 28.49 10.21 -9.87
C ARG A 256 28.28 9.89 -11.33
N VAL A 257 27.80 10.85 -12.08
CA VAL A 257 27.74 10.79 -13.53
C VAL A 257 28.88 11.62 -14.11
N GLU A 258 29.68 11.00 -14.97
CA GLU A 258 30.78 11.64 -15.70
C GLU A 258 30.76 11.14 -17.15
N ALA A 259 30.78 12.06 -18.11
CA ALA A 259 30.84 11.77 -19.55
C ALA A 259 29.78 10.73 -20.00
N GLY A 260 28.56 10.83 -19.48
CA GLY A 260 27.43 9.95 -19.81
C GLY A 260 27.52 8.54 -19.19
N LYS A 261 28.37 8.34 -18.19
CA LYS A 261 28.51 7.07 -17.46
C LYS A 261 28.24 7.26 -15.98
N LEU A 262 27.53 6.29 -15.39
CA LEU A 262 27.35 6.20 -13.94
C LEU A 262 28.57 5.49 -13.34
N PHE A 263 29.21 6.14 -12.38
CA PHE A 263 30.27 5.58 -11.56
C PHE A 263 29.73 5.28 -10.15
N ILE A 264 30.04 4.09 -9.65
CA ILE A 264 29.88 3.71 -8.24
C ILE A 264 31.29 3.39 -7.71
N GLY A 265 31.79 4.21 -6.76
CA GLY A 265 33.22 4.21 -6.46
C GLY A 265 34.03 4.64 -7.69
N ASP A 266 34.99 3.81 -8.09
CA ASP A 266 35.85 4.04 -9.26
C ASP A 266 35.40 3.27 -10.51
N GLU A 267 34.37 2.47 -10.42
CA GLU A 267 33.88 1.60 -11.49
C GLU A 267 32.79 2.29 -12.31
N ALA A 268 32.93 2.31 -13.65
CA ALA A 268 31.88 2.73 -14.57
C ALA A 268 30.89 1.58 -14.77
N VAL A 269 29.76 1.63 -14.12
CA VAL A 269 28.81 0.49 -14.00
C VAL A 269 27.69 0.50 -15.02
N LEU A 270 27.38 1.67 -15.59
CA LEU A 270 26.27 1.80 -16.54
C LEU A 270 26.46 3.06 -17.42
N GLU A 271 26.02 3.00 -18.68
CA GLU A 271 25.89 4.17 -19.54
C GLU A 271 24.53 4.86 -19.30
N VAL A 272 24.58 6.18 -19.07
CA VAL A 272 23.40 7.00 -18.71
C VAL A 272 23.37 8.26 -19.56
N ALA A 273 22.78 8.18 -20.73
CA ALA A 273 22.68 9.30 -21.64
C ALA A 273 21.68 10.35 -21.15
N GLY A 274 21.96 11.63 -21.40
CA GLY A 274 21.08 12.75 -21.09
C GLY A 274 21.21 13.28 -19.66
N VAL A 275 22.16 12.80 -18.87
CA VAL A 275 22.46 13.32 -17.53
C VAL A 275 23.76 14.11 -17.55
N GLU A 276 23.74 15.31 -16.98
CA GLU A 276 24.93 16.14 -16.79
C GLU A 276 25.88 15.55 -15.74
N ASN A 277 27.16 15.94 -15.80
CA ASN A 277 28.13 15.52 -14.80
C ASN A 277 27.75 16.07 -13.42
N GLN A 278 27.44 15.14 -12.50
CA GLN A 278 27.00 15.49 -11.13
C GLN A 278 27.12 14.31 -10.18
N SER A 279 27.10 14.60 -8.87
CA SER A 279 26.88 13.60 -7.83
C SER A 279 25.43 13.14 -7.86
N VAL A 280 25.19 11.85 -7.70
CA VAL A 280 23.85 11.24 -7.71
C VAL A 280 23.75 10.16 -6.64
N THR A 281 22.53 9.93 -6.18
CA THR A 281 22.20 8.68 -5.48
C THR A 281 21.72 7.67 -6.51
N ALA A 282 22.48 6.57 -6.69
CA ALA A 282 22.09 5.48 -7.55
C ALA A 282 21.35 4.41 -6.75
N ALA A 283 20.14 4.06 -7.15
CA ALA A 283 19.33 3.03 -6.50
C ALA A 283 19.08 1.87 -7.48
N ILE A 284 19.38 0.65 -7.05
CA ILE A 284 19.34 -0.54 -7.90
C ILE A 284 18.42 -1.57 -7.26
N ARG A 285 17.36 -1.98 -7.96
CA ARG A 285 16.49 -3.06 -7.50
C ARG A 285 17.25 -4.36 -7.31
N PRO A 286 16.87 -5.22 -6.34
CA PRO A 286 17.52 -6.52 -6.13
C PRO A 286 17.60 -7.37 -7.40
N GLU A 287 16.59 -7.38 -8.23
CA GLU A 287 16.54 -8.10 -9.52
C GLU A 287 17.26 -7.36 -10.66
N GLY A 288 17.80 -6.19 -10.40
CA GLY A 288 18.58 -5.39 -11.34
C GLY A 288 20.02 -5.84 -11.53
N PHE A 289 20.50 -6.74 -10.68
CA PHE A 289 21.83 -7.32 -10.78
C PHE A 289 21.82 -8.55 -11.68
N GLN A 290 22.78 -8.64 -12.58
CA GLN A 290 23.00 -9.79 -13.45
C GLN A 290 24.40 -10.32 -13.23
N LEU A 291 24.50 -11.55 -12.74
CA LEU A 291 25.78 -12.19 -12.47
C LEU A 291 26.59 -12.34 -13.76
N ASP A 292 27.85 -11.87 -13.74
CA ASP A 292 28.74 -11.94 -14.88
C ASP A 292 30.20 -11.95 -14.39
N GLU A 293 31.01 -12.89 -14.84
CA GLU A 293 32.42 -13.02 -14.43
C GLU A 293 33.30 -11.82 -14.84
N ILE A 294 32.90 -11.14 -15.93
CA ILE A 294 33.56 -9.92 -16.43
C ILE A 294 32.74 -8.65 -16.17
N GLY A 295 31.70 -8.74 -15.35
CA GLY A 295 30.78 -7.64 -15.06
C GLY A 295 31.50 -6.39 -14.56
N ALA A 296 30.95 -5.24 -14.90
CA ALA A 296 31.55 -3.93 -14.63
C ALA A 296 31.48 -3.52 -13.14
N PHE A 297 30.64 -4.14 -12.35
CA PHE A 297 30.43 -3.81 -10.93
C PHE A 297 30.90 -4.94 -10.01
N THR A 298 31.92 -4.65 -9.20
CA THR A 298 32.58 -5.62 -8.32
C THR A 298 32.16 -5.40 -6.87
N CYS A 299 31.69 -6.46 -6.21
CA CYS A 299 31.31 -6.43 -4.80
C CYS A 299 32.04 -7.52 -4.00
N ALA A 300 32.28 -7.28 -2.72
CA ALA A 300 32.79 -8.30 -1.83
C ALA A 300 31.66 -9.27 -1.44
N LEU A 301 31.81 -10.56 -1.79
CA LEU A 301 30.82 -11.60 -1.48
C LEU A 301 30.86 -11.90 0.02
N THR A 302 29.68 -11.89 0.66
CA THR A 302 29.53 -12.21 2.10
C THR A 302 28.65 -13.42 2.36
N GLY A 303 27.74 -13.76 1.43
CA GLY A 303 26.88 -14.93 1.58
C GLY A 303 26.00 -15.18 0.36
N VAL A 304 25.37 -16.34 0.35
CA VAL A 304 24.41 -16.76 -0.68
C VAL A 304 23.27 -17.49 0.01
N GLU A 305 22.04 -17.04 -0.21
CA GLU A 305 20.82 -17.68 0.27
C GLU A 305 20.03 -18.25 -0.92
N VAL A 306 19.73 -19.55 -0.89
CA VAL A 306 18.98 -20.22 -1.96
C VAL A 306 17.53 -20.38 -1.50
N MET A 307 16.60 -19.79 -2.21
CA MET A 307 15.17 -19.81 -1.89
C MET A 307 14.34 -20.33 -3.07
N GLY A 308 14.40 -21.65 -3.31
CA GLY A 308 13.66 -22.29 -4.40
C GLY A 308 14.11 -21.84 -5.78
N ARG A 309 13.32 -20.99 -6.44
CA ARG A 309 13.61 -20.49 -7.80
C ARG A 309 14.59 -19.33 -7.87
N ASP A 310 14.89 -18.71 -6.73
CA ASP A 310 15.69 -17.51 -6.64
C ASP A 310 16.89 -17.73 -5.74
N ILE A 311 18.00 -17.10 -6.08
CA ILE A 311 19.21 -17.02 -5.26
C ILE A 311 19.38 -15.56 -4.86
N THR A 312 19.52 -15.30 -3.56
CA THR A 312 19.92 -13.99 -3.06
C THR A 312 21.43 -14.00 -2.79
N VAL A 313 22.17 -13.24 -3.58
CA VAL A 313 23.59 -12.98 -3.34
C VAL A 313 23.71 -11.82 -2.37
N ILE A 314 24.40 -12.05 -1.26
CA ILE A 314 24.65 -11.03 -0.24
C ILE A 314 26.09 -10.57 -0.41
N ALA A 315 26.25 -9.26 -0.61
CA ALA A 315 27.54 -8.66 -0.87
C ALA A 315 27.68 -7.31 -0.16
N THR A 316 28.89 -6.75 -0.14
CA THR A 316 29.15 -5.40 0.36
C THR A 316 29.95 -4.58 -0.64
N HIS A 317 29.75 -3.27 -0.61
CA HIS A 317 30.54 -2.31 -1.39
C HIS A 317 30.65 -0.99 -0.59
N LYS A 318 31.80 -0.32 -0.69
CA LYS A 318 32.12 0.90 0.11
C LYS A 318 31.16 2.04 -0.14
N ALA A 319 30.64 2.19 -1.36
CA ALA A 319 29.68 3.23 -1.74
C ALA A 319 28.22 2.87 -1.43
N CYS A 320 27.92 1.67 -0.90
CA CYS A 320 26.58 1.25 -0.57
C CYS A 320 26.13 1.85 0.77
N GLU A 321 24.96 2.47 0.81
CA GLU A 321 24.35 2.97 2.05
C GLU A 321 23.76 1.82 2.90
N ASN A 322 23.32 0.74 2.26
CA ASN A 322 22.76 -0.41 2.94
C ASN A 322 23.88 -1.20 3.64
N ALA A 323 23.59 -1.81 4.78
CA ALA A 323 24.53 -2.66 5.50
C ALA A 323 25.02 -3.86 4.64
N ALA A 324 24.18 -4.32 3.71
CA ALA A 324 24.52 -5.34 2.72
C ALA A 324 23.73 -5.11 1.43
N ILE A 325 24.36 -5.38 0.31
CA ILE A 325 23.70 -5.48 -1.00
C ILE A 325 22.98 -6.82 -1.05
N ARG A 326 21.74 -6.82 -1.52
CA ARG A 326 20.97 -8.01 -1.81
C ARG A 326 20.64 -8.03 -3.30
N ALA A 327 21.26 -8.97 -4.03
CA ALA A 327 21.01 -9.17 -5.46
C ALA A 327 20.22 -10.46 -5.65
N ILE A 328 19.08 -10.40 -6.34
CA ILE A 328 18.25 -11.56 -6.66
C ILE A 328 18.56 -12.01 -8.09
N ILE A 329 19.02 -13.24 -8.21
CA ILE A 329 19.33 -13.89 -9.49
C ILE A 329 18.57 -15.21 -9.61
N GLY A 330 18.35 -15.69 -10.84
CA GLY A 330 17.67 -16.97 -11.05
C GLY A 330 18.52 -18.17 -10.57
N ALA A 331 17.87 -19.24 -10.13
CA ALA A 331 18.51 -20.45 -9.60
C ALA A 331 19.35 -21.22 -10.63
N GLU A 332 19.21 -20.92 -11.92
CA GLU A 332 20.06 -21.43 -12.98
C GLU A 332 21.51 -20.92 -12.90
N ASN A 333 21.75 -19.82 -12.21
CA ASN A 333 23.07 -19.26 -12.03
C ASN A 333 23.85 -20.03 -10.97
N LYS A 334 25.14 -20.23 -11.23
CA LYS A 334 26.07 -20.85 -10.28
C LYS A 334 26.92 -19.75 -9.63
N VAL A 335 26.78 -19.59 -8.32
CA VAL A 335 27.61 -18.68 -7.53
C VAL A 335 28.67 -19.48 -6.83
N ASP A 336 29.97 -19.18 -7.07
CA ASP A 336 31.05 -19.75 -6.28
C ASP A 336 31.03 -19.15 -4.87
N THR A 337 30.54 -19.90 -3.91
CA THR A 337 30.45 -19.48 -2.51
C THR A 337 31.78 -19.34 -1.80
N ALA A 338 32.87 -19.89 -2.39
CA ALA A 338 34.24 -19.76 -1.88
C ALA A 338 34.95 -18.50 -2.41
N ALA A 339 34.40 -17.86 -3.43
CA ALA A 339 34.92 -16.62 -3.98
C ALA A 339 34.86 -15.47 -2.96
N LYS A 340 35.88 -14.62 -2.93
CA LYS A 340 35.87 -13.40 -2.09
C LYS A 340 35.13 -12.23 -2.73
N GLN A 341 34.90 -12.29 -4.02
CA GLN A 341 34.27 -11.23 -4.81
C GLN A 341 33.24 -11.83 -5.77
N VAL A 342 32.25 -11.02 -6.10
CA VAL A 342 31.26 -11.30 -7.12
C VAL A 342 31.17 -10.09 -8.05
N ARG A 343 30.94 -10.35 -9.34
CA ARG A 343 30.80 -9.29 -10.33
C ARG A 343 29.40 -9.32 -10.95
N PHE A 344 28.93 -8.14 -11.27
CA PHE A 344 27.62 -7.96 -11.87
C PHE A 344 27.67 -7.00 -13.06
N ASN A 345 26.82 -7.22 -14.02
CA ASN A 345 26.28 -6.19 -14.88
C ASN A 345 24.95 -5.70 -14.29
N LEU A 346 24.56 -4.49 -14.65
CA LEU A 346 23.30 -3.89 -14.17
C LEU A 346 22.28 -3.83 -15.30
N LYS A 347 21.03 -4.17 -14.97
CA LYS A 347 19.90 -4.00 -15.88
C LYS A 347 19.46 -2.53 -15.87
N PRO A 348 19.57 -1.79 -16.98
CA PRO A 348 19.35 -0.34 -17.01
C PRO A 348 17.95 0.07 -16.50
N ASN A 349 16.92 -0.73 -16.82
CA ASN A 349 15.54 -0.48 -16.41
C ASN A 349 15.25 -0.76 -14.92
N LYS A 350 16.26 -1.21 -14.16
CA LYS A 350 16.18 -1.46 -12.70
C LYS A 350 17.17 -0.59 -11.91
N VAL A 351 17.79 0.39 -12.60
CA VAL A 351 18.65 1.40 -12.00
C VAL A 351 17.94 2.74 -12.05
N PHE A 352 17.96 3.44 -10.93
CA PHE A 352 17.33 4.74 -10.77
C PHE A 352 18.33 5.74 -10.22
N LEU A 353 18.31 6.95 -10.77
CA LEU A 353 19.16 8.05 -10.31
C LEU A 353 18.31 9.10 -9.60
N PHE A 354 18.85 9.61 -8.50
CA PHE A 354 18.21 10.67 -7.71
C PHE A 354 19.22 11.76 -7.38
N SER A 355 18.72 13.00 -7.30
CA SER A 355 19.47 14.14 -6.79
C SER A 355 19.74 14.02 -5.28
N GLU A 356 20.54 14.90 -4.72
CA GLU A 356 20.75 15.00 -3.27
C GLU A 356 19.46 15.24 -2.48
N ASN A 357 18.48 15.90 -3.11
CA ASN A 357 17.15 16.12 -2.51
C ASN A 357 16.21 14.92 -2.66
N GLY A 358 16.66 13.84 -3.30
CA GLY A 358 15.87 12.63 -3.54
C GLY A 358 14.90 12.72 -4.71
N GLU A 359 14.99 13.75 -5.55
CA GLU A 359 14.21 13.88 -6.78
C GLU A 359 14.74 12.97 -7.88
N ARG A 360 13.85 12.41 -8.68
CA ARG A 360 14.20 11.53 -9.78
C ARG A 360 14.95 12.26 -10.88
N ILE A 361 16.10 11.70 -11.30
CA ILE A 361 16.86 12.12 -12.48
C ILE A 361 16.60 11.11 -13.59
N PRO A 362 15.83 11.46 -14.63
CA PRO A 362 15.58 10.57 -15.74
C PRO A 362 16.84 10.43 -16.61
N PHE A 363 17.08 9.22 -17.14
CA PHE A 363 18.13 8.97 -18.10
C PHE A 363 17.66 8.00 -19.18
N THR A 364 18.31 8.02 -20.32
CA THR A 364 18.07 7.05 -21.41
C THR A 364 19.17 5.99 -21.35
N PRO A 365 18.83 4.71 -21.19
CA PRO A 365 19.82 3.64 -21.32
C PRO A 365 20.41 3.65 -22.75
N SER A 366 21.72 3.57 -22.85
CA SER A 366 22.34 3.28 -24.16
C SER A 366 21.94 1.86 -24.60
N LYS A 367 21.61 1.70 -25.88
CA LYS A 367 21.17 0.42 -26.47
C LYS A 367 22.31 -0.59 -26.49
#